data_d9d2951d34e079d111dfc023ff0e5398
#
_entry.id   d9d2951d34e079d111dfc023ff0e5398
#
_cell.length_a   1.000
_cell.length_b   1.000
_cell.length_c   1.000
_cell.angle_alpha   90.00
_cell.angle_beta   90.00
_cell.angle_gamma   90.00
#
_symmetry.space_group_name_H-M   'P 1'
#
loop_
_entity.id
_entity.type
_entity.pdbx_description
1 polymer ?
#
loop_
_entity_poly.entity_id
_entity_poly.type
_entity_poly.pdbx_seq_one_letter_code
_entity_poly.pdbx_strand_id
1 'polypeptide(L)'
;MKLHPIIIATLALLPFPALADDSLKNPATGTINTTNYPIIGEIVRLDPSLDALIPRDAKIEVVATGFEWSEGAVWDKADASILFSDIPRNSVMRWKEKVGTTLYLKPAGYTGATDYGSEPGSNGLAFDSDGRLVSCEHGDRRLSLLTKEGGKRTLVDHYQGKRLNSPNDLAIKSNGDIYFTDPPYGLPKRWDDPRRELDFCGVYRLSEKDGSLTLLTKEMT
;
A
#
# COMPACT_ATOMS: atom_id res chain seq x y z
N MET A 1 -3.54 -18.97 29.54
CA MET A 1 -3.51 -18.41 28.17
C MET A 1 -2.28 -17.52 28.10
N LYS A 2 -1.20 -17.98 27.46
CA LYS A 2 0.08 -17.22 27.37
C LYS A 2 -0.01 -16.34 26.13
N LEU A 3 0.00 -15.01 26.34
CA LEU A 3 0.14 -14.03 25.27
C LEU A 3 1.57 -14.11 24.73
N HIS A 4 1.71 -14.36 23.45
CA HIS A 4 2.99 -14.28 22.74
C HIS A 4 3.22 -12.81 22.33
N PRO A 5 4.43 -12.27 22.51
CA PRO A 5 4.72 -10.91 22.09
C PRO A 5 4.71 -10.79 20.56
N ILE A 6 3.97 -9.80 20.06
CA ILE A 6 4.02 -9.38 18.66
C ILE A 6 5.33 -8.61 18.49
N ILE A 7 6.24 -9.13 17.67
CA ILE A 7 7.48 -8.43 17.31
C ILE A 7 7.15 -7.48 16.16
N ILE A 8 7.13 -6.18 16.47
CA ILE A 8 7.09 -5.10 15.48
C ILE A 8 8.53 -4.87 15.02
N ALA A 9 8.85 -5.24 13.79
CA ALA A 9 10.13 -4.91 13.16
C ALA A 9 10.08 -3.45 12.69
N THR A 10 10.70 -2.55 13.44
CA THR A 10 10.90 -1.16 13.01
C THR A 10 12.06 -1.12 12.01
N LEU A 11 11.76 -0.87 10.75
CA LEU A 11 12.78 -0.66 9.70
C LEU A 11 13.32 0.77 9.85
N ALA A 12 14.53 0.91 10.40
CA ALA A 12 15.23 2.19 10.42
C ALA A 12 15.73 2.53 9.02
N LEU A 13 15.17 3.56 8.39
CA LEU A 13 15.64 4.14 7.14
C LEU A 13 16.95 4.89 7.37
N LEU A 14 18.07 4.27 7.00
CA LEU A 14 19.33 4.98 6.80
C LEU A 14 19.31 5.65 5.41
N PRO A 15 19.87 6.87 5.25
CA PRO A 15 19.93 7.50 3.94
C PRO A 15 20.87 6.71 3.02
N PHE A 16 20.33 6.18 1.94
CA PHE A 16 21.11 5.49 0.91
C PHE A 16 21.87 6.51 0.06
N PRO A 17 23.15 6.23 -0.28
CA PRO A 17 23.82 6.96 -1.35
C PRO A 17 23.10 6.63 -2.68
N ALA A 18 22.78 7.66 -3.45
CA ALA A 18 22.21 7.51 -4.77
C ALA A 18 23.18 6.73 -5.66
N LEU A 19 22.87 5.46 -5.92
CA LEU A 19 23.49 4.72 -7.02
C LEU A 19 22.86 5.22 -8.32
N ALA A 20 23.47 6.23 -8.93
CA ALA A 20 23.14 6.66 -10.26
C ALA A 20 23.69 5.65 -11.26
N ASP A 21 22.95 4.59 -11.51
CA ASP A 21 23.14 3.75 -12.68
C ASP A 21 22.08 4.13 -13.72
N ASP A 22 22.50 4.88 -14.74
CA ASP A 22 21.65 5.35 -15.82
C ASP A 22 21.09 4.23 -16.72
N SER A 23 21.50 2.99 -16.54
CA SER A 23 21.01 1.82 -17.29
C SER A 23 19.59 1.38 -16.90
N LEU A 24 19.01 1.92 -15.81
CA LEU A 24 17.67 1.57 -15.31
C LEU A 24 16.58 2.59 -15.68
N LYS A 25 16.89 3.57 -16.53
CA LYS A 25 15.98 4.68 -16.88
C LYS A 25 15.05 4.41 -18.06
N ASN A 26 14.45 3.23 -18.21
CA ASN A 26 13.40 3.12 -19.23
C ASN A 26 12.20 2.30 -18.73
N PRO A 27 11.12 2.94 -18.26
CA PRO A 27 9.92 2.24 -17.82
C PRO A 27 9.00 1.77 -18.95
N ALA A 28 9.35 1.93 -20.24
CA ALA A 28 8.35 1.76 -21.30
C ALA A 28 8.57 0.60 -22.28
N THR A 29 9.76 0.07 -22.51
CA THR A 29 9.96 -0.97 -23.56
C THR A 29 11.29 -1.75 -23.41
N GLY A 30 11.54 -2.37 -22.30
CA GLY A 30 12.70 -3.26 -22.18
C GLY A 30 12.32 -4.60 -21.64
N THR A 31 12.41 -5.66 -22.45
CA THR A 31 12.44 -7.04 -21.93
C THR A 31 13.68 -7.15 -21.05
N ILE A 32 13.54 -6.94 -19.76
CA ILE A 32 14.62 -7.15 -18.80
C ILE A 32 14.75 -8.65 -18.63
N ASN A 33 15.73 -9.23 -19.31
CA ASN A 33 16.11 -10.62 -19.15
C ASN A 33 16.93 -10.73 -17.85
N THR A 34 16.28 -10.59 -16.69
CA THR A 34 16.93 -10.57 -15.39
C THR A 34 16.73 -11.89 -14.68
N THR A 35 17.73 -12.74 -14.80
CA THR A 35 17.92 -13.89 -13.90
C THR A 35 18.75 -13.52 -12.66
N ASN A 36 19.27 -12.28 -12.55
CA ASN A 36 20.10 -11.82 -11.45
C ASN A 36 19.68 -10.40 -11.02
N TYR A 37 18.85 -10.33 -10.02
CA TYR A 37 18.52 -9.05 -9.36
C TYR A 37 19.65 -8.62 -8.41
N PRO A 38 19.93 -7.31 -8.28
CA PRO A 38 20.83 -6.81 -7.25
C PRO A 38 20.36 -7.24 -5.85
N ILE A 39 21.30 -7.69 -5.03
CA ILE A 39 21.04 -8.09 -3.65
C ILE A 39 21.40 -6.94 -2.74
N ILE A 40 20.51 -6.65 -1.76
CA ILE A 40 20.72 -5.60 -0.76
C ILE A 40 20.50 -6.14 0.65
N GLY A 41 21.23 -5.56 1.61
CA GLY A 41 21.07 -5.87 3.03
C GLY A 41 21.25 -7.34 3.38
N GLU A 42 20.72 -7.71 4.54
CA GLU A 42 20.72 -9.08 5.05
C GLU A 42 19.42 -9.40 5.81
N ILE A 43 19.06 -10.68 5.89
CA ILE A 43 17.92 -11.14 6.69
C ILE A 43 18.43 -11.46 8.09
N VAL A 44 18.11 -10.61 9.08
CA VAL A 44 18.43 -10.84 10.49
C VAL A 44 17.47 -11.85 11.08
N ARG A 45 18.00 -13.01 11.52
CA ARG A 45 17.21 -14.13 12.06
C ARG A 45 17.27 -14.12 13.57
N LEU A 46 16.29 -13.48 14.23
CA LEU A 46 16.22 -13.38 15.69
C LEU A 46 15.65 -14.65 16.33
N ASP A 47 14.87 -15.44 15.60
CA ASP A 47 14.25 -16.67 16.07
C ASP A 47 14.38 -17.78 15.00
N PRO A 48 14.76 -19.02 15.40
CA PRO A 48 14.90 -20.14 14.46
C PRO A 48 13.60 -20.51 13.72
N SER A 49 12.43 -20.15 14.25
CA SER A 49 11.13 -20.40 13.58
C SER A 49 10.99 -19.66 12.24
N LEU A 50 11.80 -18.60 12.02
CA LEU A 50 11.84 -17.90 10.73
C LEU A 50 12.30 -18.82 9.58
N ASP A 51 13.11 -19.83 9.88
CA ASP A 51 13.60 -20.78 8.87
C ASP A 51 12.49 -21.63 8.24
N ALA A 52 11.34 -21.75 8.92
CA ALA A 52 10.17 -22.42 8.37
C ALA A 52 9.39 -21.54 7.36
N LEU A 53 9.60 -20.23 7.39
CA LEU A 53 8.91 -19.24 6.54
C LEU A 53 9.79 -18.75 5.40
N ILE A 54 11.09 -18.57 5.66
CA ILE A 54 12.05 -18.00 4.71
C ILE A 54 13.27 -18.93 4.66
N PRO A 55 13.65 -19.50 3.50
CA PRO A 55 14.85 -20.32 3.34
C PRO A 55 16.10 -19.63 3.88
N ARG A 56 17.06 -20.40 4.41
CA ARG A 56 18.29 -19.84 5.02
C ARG A 56 19.17 -19.08 4.05
N ASP A 57 19.13 -19.47 2.79
CA ASP A 57 19.89 -18.88 1.68
C ASP A 57 19.12 -17.77 0.93
N ALA A 58 17.89 -17.47 1.35
CA ALA A 58 17.09 -16.40 0.76
C ALA A 58 17.83 -15.05 0.80
N LYS A 59 17.64 -14.26 -0.24
CA LYS A 59 18.24 -12.94 -0.41
C LYS A 59 17.15 -11.89 -0.54
N ILE A 60 17.49 -10.65 -0.19
CA ILE A 60 16.65 -9.48 -0.47
C ILE A 60 17.06 -8.98 -1.85
N GLU A 61 16.18 -9.12 -2.83
CA GLU A 61 16.43 -8.77 -4.22
C GLU A 61 15.72 -7.48 -4.60
N VAL A 62 16.43 -6.58 -5.31
CA VAL A 62 15.84 -5.36 -5.88
C VAL A 62 15.23 -5.72 -7.23
N VAL A 63 13.94 -6.00 -7.25
CA VAL A 63 13.22 -6.47 -8.46
C VAL A 63 12.82 -5.34 -9.40
N ALA A 64 12.74 -4.10 -8.91
CA ALA A 64 12.42 -2.91 -9.70
C ALA A 64 12.87 -1.62 -9.00
N THR A 65 13.10 -0.57 -9.77
CA THR A 65 13.49 0.77 -9.30
C THR A 65 12.83 1.86 -10.17
N GLY A 66 13.06 3.14 -9.82
CA GLY A 66 12.58 4.27 -10.61
C GLY A 66 11.23 4.83 -10.17
N PHE A 67 10.76 4.45 -8.98
CA PHE A 67 9.55 4.99 -8.34
C PHE A 67 9.90 6.15 -7.42
N GLU A 68 8.92 7.00 -7.13
CA GLU A 68 9.12 8.12 -6.21
C GLU A 68 8.91 7.69 -4.76
N TRP A 69 7.83 6.92 -4.51
CA TRP A 69 7.50 6.40 -3.19
C TRP A 69 6.63 5.15 -3.32
N SER A 70 7.27 3.97 -3.20
CA SER A 70 6.59 2.67 -3.31
C SER A 70 6.00 2.25 -1.98
N GLU A 71 4.72 1.89 -1.97
CA GLU A 71 3.96 1.47 -0.79
C GLU A 71 2.94 0.38 -1.13
N GLY A 72 2.35 -0.22 -0.09
CA GLY A 72 1.18 -1.08 -0.19
C GLY A 72 1.36 -2.30 -1.09
N ALA A 73 2.52 -2.94 -1.06
CA ALA A 73 2.77 -4.10 -1.91
C ALA A 73 1.84 -5.28 -1.58
N VAL A 74 1.18 -5.84 -2.60
CA VAL A 74 0.28 -6.98 -2.47
C VAL A 74 0.52 -8.01 -3.58
N TRP A 75 0.48 -9.30 -3.22
CA TRP A 75 0.61 -10.40 -4.18
C TRP A 75 -0.72 -10.68 -4.89
N ASP A 76 -0.73 -10.54 -6.21
CA ASP A 76 -1.84 -11.00 -7.06
C ASP A 76 -1.61 -12.47 -7.43
N LYS A 77 -2.34 -13.34 -6.72
CA LYS A 77 -2.24 -14.80 -6.92
C LYS A 77 -2.74 -15.23 -8.30
N ALA A 78 -3.72 -14.53 -8.86
CA ALA A 78 -4.33 -14.89 -10.15
C ALA A 78 -3.40 -14.61 -11.32
N ASP A 79 -2.63 -13.51 -11.25
CA ASP A 79 -1.68 -13.10 -12.29
C ASP A 79 -0.22 -13.47 -11.97
N ALA A 80 0.07 -14.02 -10.78
CA ALA A 80 1.42 -14.26 -10.28
C ALA A 80 2.29 -13.00 -10.39
N SER A 81 1.81 -11.89 -9.86
CA SER A 81 2.46 -10.57 -9.92
C SER A 81 2.38 -9.85 -8.58
N ILE A 82 3.19 -8.83 -8.41
CA ILE A 82 3.12 -7.92 -7.27
C ILE A 82 2.51 -6.61 -7.77
N LEU A 83 1.44 -6.16 -7.10
CA LEU A 83 0.94 -4.80 -7.25
C LEU A 83 1.49 -3.94 -6.11
N PHE A 84 1.77 -2.68 -6.39
CA PHE A 84 2.21 -1.71 -5.40
C PHE A 84 1.88 -0.29 -5.84
N SER A 85 1.67 0.59 -4.88
CA SER A 85 1.40 2.00 -5.12
C SER A 85 2.70 2.77 -5.37
N ASP A 86 2.70 3.69 -6.34
CA ASP A 86 3.66 4.80 -6.46
C ASP A 86 2.87 6.08 -6.18
N ILE A 87 2.88 6.48 -4.88
CA ILE A 87 1.92 7.44 -4.33
C ILE A 87 1.99 8.80 -5.02
N PRO A 88 3.20 9.44 -5.19
CA PRO A 88 3.27 10.76 -5.81
C PRO A 88 2.84 10.75 -7.27
N ARG A 89 3.02 9.64 -7.97
CA ARG A 89 2.60 9.49 -9.38
C ARG A 89 1.14 9.12 -9.55
N ASN A 90 0.40 8.97 -8.44
CA ASN A 90 -1.01 8.59 -8.46
C ASN A 90 -1.24 7.30 -9.25
N SER A 91 -0.40 6.29 -9.01
CA SER A 91 -0.37 5.08 -9.83
C SER A 91 -0.28 3.82 -8.97
N VAL A 92 -0.92 2.75 -9.43
CA VAL A 92 -0.60 1.38 -9.02
C VAL A 92 0.25 0.77 -10.12
N MET A 93 1.40 0.25 -9.75
CA MET A 93 2.32 -0.45 -10.63
C MET A 93 2.17 -1.96 -10.44
N ARG A 94 2.49 -2.71 -11.49
CA ARG A 94 2.55 -4.17 -11.45
C ARG A 94 3.95 -4.61 -11.83
N TRP A 95 4.56 -5.42 -10.99
CA TRP A 95 5.76 -6.17 -11.34
C TRP A 95 5.43 -7.65 -11.52
N LYS A 96 5.94 -8.24 -12.58
CA LYS A 96 5.82 -9.67 -12.87
C LYS A 96 7.15 -10.23 -13.30
N GLU A 97 7.52 -11.40 -12.77
CA GLU A 97 8.75 -12.07 -13.15
C GLU A 97 8.84 -12.26 -14.67
N LYS A 98 10.02 -12.04 -15.25
CA LYS A 98 10.30 -12.11 -16.70
C LYS A 98 9.58 -11.06 -17.58
N VAL A 99 8.66 -10.28 -17.02
CA VAL A 99 7.95 -9.20 -17.72
C VAL A 99 8.48 -7.83 -17.29
N GLY A 100 8.85 -7.71 -16.00
CA GLY A 100 9.25 -6.44 -15.40
C GLY A 100 8.04 -5.64 -14.92
N THR A 101 8.23 -4.32 -14.83
CA THR A 101 7.23 -3.41 -14.28
C THR A 101 6.36 -2.79 -15.37
N THR A 102 5.06 -2.74 -15.11
CA THR A 102 4.05 -2.10 -15.99
C THR A 102 3.08 -1.26 -15.16
N LEU A 103 2.46 -0.26 -15.78
CA LEU A 103 1.37 0.47 -15.16
C LEU A 103 0.15 -0.44 -15.06
N TYR A 104 -0.44 -0.54 -13.86
CA TYR A 104 -1.66 -1.32 -13.62
C TYR A 104 -2.90 -0.43 -13.59
N LEU A 105 -2.85 0.68 -12.82
CA LEU A 105 -3.99 1.58 -12.64
C LEU A 105 -3.51 3.03 -12.47
N LYS A 106 -4.16 3.95 -13.20
CA LYS A 106 -4.01 5.40 -13.04
C LYS A 106 -5.27 6.10 -13.51
N PRO A 107 -5.86 7.02 -12.71
CA PRO A 107 -5.45 7.45 -11.37
C PRO A 107 -5.70 6.38 -10.29
N ALA A 108 -4.80 6.30 -9.31
CA ALA A 108 -4.85 5.31 -8.24
C ALA A 108 -5.57 5.80 -6.98
N GLY A 109 -5.50 7.08 -6.65
CA GLY A 109 -6.06 7.63 -5.42
C GLY A 109 -6.82 8.94 -5.60
N TYR A 110 -6.34 9.86 -6.44
CA TYR A 110 -7.01 11.13 -6.69
C TYR A 110 -7.61 11.18 -8.08
N THR A 111 -8.92 11.42 -8.15
CA THR A 111 -9.68 11.49 -9.40
C THR A 111 -10.11 12.92 -9.77
N GLY A 112 -9.80 13.91 -8.94
CA GLY A 112 -10.11 15.32 -9.22
C GLY A 112 -9.26 15.92 -10.36
N ALA A 113 -9.73 17.04 -10.91
CA ALA A 113 -9.07 17.74 -12.02
C ALA A 113 -8.00 18.76 -11.60
N THR A 114 -7.92 19.09 -10.30
CA THR A 114 -6.95 20.06 -9.77
C THR A 114 -5.71 19.35 -9.23
N ASP A 115 -4.62 20.09 -9.04
CA ASP A 115 -3.47 19.60 -8.32
C ASP A 115 -3.86 19.23 -6.88
N TYR A 116 -3.49 18.03 -6.45
CA TYR A 116 -3.76 17.57 -5.08
C TYR A 116 -2.63 17.91 -4.13
N GLY A 117 -1.41 17.85 -4.59
CA GLY A 117 -0.17 17.94 -3.79
C GLY A 117 0.69 16.69 -3.92
N SER A 118 1.58 16.45 -2.94
CA SER A 118 2.64 15.45 -3.03
C SER A 118 2.20 13.99 -3.00
N GLU A 119 1.03 13.68 -2.40
CA GLU A 119 0.60 12.30 -2.15
C GLU A 119 -0.83 12.02 -2.65
N PRO A 120 -1.10 12.17 -3.98
CA PRO A 120 -2.44 11.96 -4.53
C PRO A 120 -2.86 10.49 -4.62
N GLY A 121 -1.93 9.56 -4.60
CA GLY A 121 -2.14 8.15 -4.96
C GLY A 121 -2.89 7.32 -3.92
N SER A 122 -3.01 6.03 -4.24
CA SER A 122 -3.30 5.00 -3.24
C SER A 122 -2.06 4.74 -2.39
N ASN A 123 -2.28 4.19 -1.18
CA ASN A 123 -1.23 3.66 -0.32
C ASN A 123 -1.43 2.15 -0.18
N GLY A 124 -2.02 1.65 0.91
CA GLY A 124 -2.26 0.24 1.15
C GLY A 124 -3.17 -0.40 0.11
N LEU A 125 -2.83 -1.63 -0.27
CA LEU A 125 -3.56 -2.45 -1.23
C LEU A 125 -3.82 -3.83 -0.63
N ALA A 126 -5.00 -4.39 -0.86
CA ALA A 126 -5.30 -5.78 -0.52
C ALA A 126 -6.28 -6.39 -1.54
N PHE A 127 -6.26 -7.72 -1.68
CA PHE A 127 -7.29 -8.43 -2.42
C PHE A 127 -8.34 -8.97 -1.47
N ASP A 128 -9.61 -8.79 -1.84
CA ASP A 128 -10.72 -9.44 -1.15
C ASP A 128 -10.84 -10.92 -1.53
N SER A 129 -11.81 -11.63 -0.93
CA SER A 129 -12.05 -13.05 -1.21
C SER A 129 -12.46 -13.36 -2.64
N ASP A 130 -12.99 -12.36 -3.37
CA ASP A 130 -13.37 -12.49 -4.79
C ASP A 130 -12.22 -12.11 -5.74
N GLY A 131 -11.03 -11.79 -5.20
CA GLY A 131 -9.88 -11.37 -5.97
C GLY A 131 -9.99 -9.95 -6.53
N ARG A 132 -10.79 -9.07 -5.91
CA ARG A 132 -10.93 -7.67 -6.29
C ARG A 132 -9.99 -6.82 -5.46
N LEU A 133 -9.33 -5.85 -6.11
CA LEU A 133 -8.40 -4.95 -5.44
C LEU A 133 -9.15 -3.92 -4.59
N VAL A 134 -8.81 -3.87 -3.31
CA VAL A 134 -9.21 -2.82 -2.36
C VAL A 134 -8.03 -1.90 -2.12
N SER A 135 -8.26 -0.59 -2.14
CA SER A 135 -7.21 0.44 -2.00
C SER A 135 -7.55 1.44 -0.91
N CYS A 136 -6.55 1.81 -0.12
CA CYS A 136 -6.56 3.03 0.68
C CYS A 136 -6.18 4.20 -0.22
N GLU A 137 -7.06 5.16 -0.43
CA GLU A 137 -6.84 6.30 -1.32
C GLU A 137 -6.59 7.58 -0.51
N HIS A 138 -5.39 8.16 -0.64
CA HIS A 138 -5.06 9.43 -0.02
C HIS A 138 -5.85 10.57 -0.65
N GLY A 139 -5.83 10.69 -1.98
CA GLY A 139 -6.42 11.81 -2.69
C GLY A 139 -7.93 11.90 -2.59
N ASP A 140 -8.63 10.81 -2.82
CA ASP A 140 -10.10 10.76 -2.70
C ASP A 140 -10.55 10.47 -1.25
N ARG A 141 -9.62 10.25 -0.32
CA ARG A 141 -9.87 10.11 1.12
C ARG A 141 -10.88 9.01 1.44
N ARG A 142 -10.65 7.80 0.92
CA ARG A 142 -11.62 6.68 1.01
C ARG A 142 -10.94 5.32 0.95
N LEU A 143 -11.67 4.29 1.33
CA LEU A 143 -11.43 2.95 0.81
C LEU A 143 -12.23 2.76 -0.48
N SER A 144 -11.60 2.22 -1.51
CA SER A 144 -12.27 1.88 -2.76
C SER A 144 -12.05 0.43 -3.17
N LEU A 145 -12.98 -0.09 -3.94
CA LEU A 145 -12.93 -1.40 -4.57
C LEU A 145 -12.84 -1.21 -6.08
N LEU A 146 -11.84 -1.81 -6.72
CA LEU A 146 -11.75 -1.88 -8.18
C LEU A 146 -12.78 -2.90 -8.71
N THR A 147 -13.70 -2.45 -9.55
CA THR A 147 -14.72 -3.33 -10.16
C THR A 147 -14.16 -4.08 -11.36
N LYS A 148 -14.82 -5.14 -11.78
CA LYS A 148 -14.42 -5.93 -12.96
C LYS A 148 -14.46 -5.12 -14.26
N GLU A 149 -15.29 -4.09 -14.30
CA GLU A 149 -15.42 -3.18 -15.43
C GLU A 149 -14.35 -2.08 -15.46
N GLY A 150 -13.41 -2.09 -14.48
CA GLY A 150 -12.32 -1.13 -14.37
C GLY A 150 -12.70 0.17 -13.66
N GLY A 151 -13.95 0.29 -13.16
CA GLY A 151 -14.38 1.41 -12.31
C GLY A 151 -13.99 1.22 -10.85
N LYS A 152 -14.13 2.29 -10.06
CA LYS A 152 -13.92 2.24 -8.61
C LYS A 152 -15.23 2.50 -7.86
N ARG A 153 -15.54 1.64 -6.90
CA ARG A 153 -16.66 1.81 -5.98
C ARG A 153 -16.14 2.23 -4.61
N THR A 154 -16.64 3.33 -4.08
CA THR A 154 -16.34 3.73 -2.69
C THR A 154 -16.95 2.71 -1.73
N LEU A 155 -16.13 2.19 -0.81
CA LEU A 155 -16.56 1.34 0.29
C LEU A 155 -16.91 2.20 1.51
N VAL A 156 -16.06 3.16 1.85
CA VAL A 156 -16.26 4.11 2.94
C VAL A 156 -15.37 5.34 2.73
N ASP A 157 -15.87 6.53 3.07
CA ASP A 157 -15.16 7.81 2.98
C ASP A 157 -15.50 8.77 4.13
N HIS A 158 -16.45 8.40 5.01
CA HIS A 158 -16.87 9.21 6.17
C HIS A 158 -16.99 8.37 7.44
N TYR A 159 -16.71 8.99 8.56
CA TYR A 159 -17.03 8.50 9.90
C TYR A 159 -17.83 9.54 10.67
N GLN A 160 -19.05 9.19 11.14
CA GLN A 160 -19.98 10.09 11.86
C GLN A 160 -20.21 11.41 11.11
N GLY A 161 -20.37 11.36 9.78
CA GLY A 161 -20.63 12.53 8.93
C GLY A 161 -19.42 13.38 8.60
N LYS A 162 -18.23 13.06 9.10
CA LYS A 162 -16.95 13.71 8.79
C LYS A 162 -16.15 12.90 7.82
N ARG A 163 -15.49 13.57 6.87
CA ARG A 163 -14.58 12.90 5.92
C ARG A 163 -13.41 12.23 6.66
N LEU A 164 -13.05 11.02 6.21
CA LEU A 164 -11.81 10.36 6.63
C LEU A 164 -10.61 11.28 6.35
N ASN A 165 -9.51 11.09 7.08
CA ASN A 165 -8.28 11.86 6.86
C ASN A 165 -7.63 11.47 5.52
N SER A 166 -6.89 10.40 5.49
CA SER A 166 -6.28 9.79 4.30
C SER A 166 -5.94 8.33 4.62
N PRO A 167 -6.87 7.39 4.38
CA PRO A 167 -6.65 5.99 4.69
C PRO A 167 -5.30 5.50 4.19
N ASN A 168 -4.52 4.85 5.09
CA ASN A 168 -3.13 4.54 4.84
C ASN A 168 -2.92 3.06 4.51
N ASP A 169 -3.25 2.15 5.43
CA ASP A 169 -3.06 0.72 5.22
C ASP A 169 -4.27 -0.08 5.69
N LEU A 170 -4.41 -1.31 5.19
CA LEU A 170 -5.57 -2.16 5.46
C LEU A 170 -5.20 -3.64 5.58
N ALA A 171 -6.06 -4.36 6.30
CA ALA A 171 -6.06 -5.81 6.33
C ALA A 171 -7.51 -6.33 6.21
N ILE A 172 -7.70 -7.37 5.41
CA ILE A 172 -9.01 -8.01 5.22
C ILE A 172 -9.03 -9.33 5.99
N LYS A 173 -9.96 -9.44 6.93
CA LYS A 173 -10.15 -10.65 7.70
C LYS A 173 -10.87 -11.71 6.86
N SER A 174 -10.73 -13.00 7.23
CA SER A 174 -11.35 -14.13 6.52
C SER A 174 -12.88 -14.07 6.40
N ASN A 175 -13.55 -13.26 7.23
CA ASN A 175 -15.00 -13.02 7.15
C ASN A 175 -15.37 -11.82 6.26
N GLY A 176 -14.39 -11.19 5.59
CA GLY A 176 -14.58 -10.03 4.73
C GLY A 176 -14.49 -8.67 5.42
N ASP A 177 -14.49 -8.61 6.75
CA ASP A 177 -14.33 -7.33 7.47
C ASP A 177 -12.97 -6.69 7.13
N ILE A 178 -12.98 -5.38 6.85
CA ILE A 178 -11.78 -4.61 6.53
C ILE A 178 -11.37 -3.79 7.75
N TYR A 179 -10.12 -3.94 8.16
CA TYR A 179 -9.49 -3.11 9.19
C TYR A 179 -8.53 -2.15 8.52
N PHE A 180 -8.59 -0.87 8.85
CA PHE A 180 -7.71 0.13 8.22
C PHE A 180 -7.34 1.27 9.16
N THR A 181 -6.25 1.94 8.83
CA THR A 181 -5.73 3.11 9.53
C THR A 181 -6.02 4.39 8.74
N ASP A 182 -6.27 5.50 9.44
CA ASP A 182 -6.66 6.78 8.83
C ASP A 182 -5.88 7.97 9.42
N PRO A 183 -4.55 8.03 9.22
CA PRO A 183 -3.76 9.19 9.58
C PRO A 183 -3.91 10.30 8.53
N PRO A 184 -3.54 11.57 8.84
CA PRO A 184 -3.60 12.67 7.89
C PRO A 184 -2.38 12.78 6.96
N TYR A 185 -1.55 11.73 6.81
CA TYR A 185 -0.27 11.78 6.07
C TYR A 185 -0.45 12.14 4.60
N GLY A 186 -1.50 11.61 3.95
CA GLY A 186 -1.82 11.90 2.56
C GLY A 186 -2.49 13.25 2.33
N LEU A 187 -2.84 14.01 3.37
CA LEU A 187 -3.30 15.38 3.20
C LEU A 187 -2.11 16.31 2.90
N PRO A 188 -2.18 17.24 1.94
CA PRO A 188 -1.06 18.10 1.54
C PRO A 188 -0.39 18.88 2.67
N LYS A 189 -1.15 19.29 3.68
CA LYS A 189 -0.62 19.96 4.89
C LYS A 189 -0.72 19.08 6.13
N ARG A 190 -0.97 17.79 5.95
CA ARG A 190 -1.04 16.79 7.02
C ARG A 190 -1.94 17.26 8.17
N TRP A 191 -1.37 17.40 9.37
CA TRP A 191 -2.07 17.81 10.60
C TRP A 191 -2.73 19.20 10.50
N ASP A 192 -2.16 20.10 9.72
CA ASP A 192 -2.58 21.49 9.53
C ASP A 192 -3.41 21.68 8.26
N ASP A 193 -3.80 20.60 7.57
CA ASP A 193 -4.60 20.71 6.35
C ASP A 193 -6.02 21.20 6.67
N PRO A 194 -6.50 22.29 6.04
CA PRO A 194 -7.83 22.85 6.32
C PRO A 194 -8.98 21.90 5.91
N ARG A 195 -8.71 20.89 5.11
CA ARG A 195 -9.69 19.85 4.73
C ARG A 195 -9.83 18.76 5.78
N ARG A 196 -8.97 18.73 6.80
CA ARG A 196 -9.02 17.77 7.88
C ARG A 196 -10.24 18.02 8.76
N GLU A 197 -11.10 16.99 8.90
CA GLU A 197 -12.34 17.06 9.67
C GLU A 197 -12.28 16.23 10.97
N LEU A 198 -11.47 15.15 10.97
CA LEU A 198 -11.21 14.30 12.13
C LEU A 198 -9.93 14.76 12.82
N ASP A 199 -9.96 15.03 14.11
CA ASP A 199 -8.86 15.54 14.93
C ASP A 199 -7.96 14.46 15.55
N PHE A 200 -8.11 13.20 15.10
CA PHE A 200 -7.38 12.04 15.57
C PHE A 200 -6.97 11.11 14.40
N CYS A 201 -6.00 10.22 14.64
CA CYS A 201 -5.71 9.09 13.78
C CYS A 201 -6.55 7.90 14.22
N GLY A 202 -7.48 7.47 13.37
CA GLY A 202 -8.36 6.35 13.68
C GLY A 202 -7.84 5.01 13.16
N VAL A 203 -8.10 3.95 13.92
CA VAL A 203 -8.10 2.58 13.40
C VAL A 203 -9.55 2.11 13.37
N TYR A 204 -10.00 1.64 12.23
CA TYR A 204 -11.40 1.33 11.99
C TYR A 204 -11.59 -0.12 11.54
N ARG A 205 -12.81 -0.62 11.77
CA ARG A 205 -13.34 -1.83 11.17
C ARG A 205 -14.55 -1.48 10.32
N LEU A 206 -14.49 -1.80 9.02
CA LEU A 206 -15.63 -1.79 8.12
C LEU A 206 -16.21 -3.22 8.07
N SER A 207 -17.45 -3.38 8.46
CA SER A 207 -18.16 -4.66 8.48
C SER A 207 -18.60 -5.06 7.06
N GLU A 208 -18.21 -6.25 6.61
CA GLU A 208 -18.71 -6.82 5.35
C GLU A 208 -20.21 -7.10 5.39
N LYS A 209 -20.72 -7.48 6.58
CA LYS A 209 -22.10 -7.92 6.75
C LYS A 209 -23.12 -6.81 6.48
N ASP A 210 -22.86 -5.60 6.96
CA ASP A 210 -23.84 -4.50 6.98
C ASP A 210 -23.26 -3.14 6.58
N GLY A 211 -21.97 -3.07 6.20
CA GLY A 211 -21.31 -1.83 5.81
C GLY A 211 -21.07 -0.86 6.97
N SER A 212 -21.29 -1.27 8.22
CA SER A 212 -21.10 -0.39 9.37
C SER A 212 -19.61 -0.12 9.62
N LEU A 213 -19.27 1.16 9.89
CA LEU A 213 -17.92 1.59 10.25
C LEU A 213 -17.82 1.79 11.77
N THR A 214 -16.91 1.04 12.39
CA THR A 214 -16.65 1.11 13.84
C THR A 214 -15.24 1.64 14.08
N LEU A 215 -15.11 2.68 14.90
CA LEU A 215 -13.81 3.15 15.41
C LEU A 215 -13.35 2.17 16.50
N LEU A 216 -12.16 1.61 16.35
CA LEU A 216 -11.57 0.67 17.30
C LEU A 216 -10.68 1.38 18.31
N THR A 217 -9.86 2.33 17.83
CA THR A 217 -9.02 3.19 18.66
C THR A 217 -8.70 4.49 17.95
N LYS A 218 -8.43 5.55 18.72
CA LYS A 218 -7.94 6.86 18.28
C LYS A 218 -6.65 7.28 19.00
N GLU A 219 -6.01 6.32 19.66
CA GLU A 219 -4.80 6.55 20.48
C GLU A 219 -3.50 6.44 19.66
N MET A 220 -3.60 6.25 18.34
CA MET A 220 -2.46 6.25 17.45
C MET A 220 -2.00 7.69 17.18
N THR A 221 -0.68 7.92 17.26
CA THR A 221 -0.05 9.24 17.07
C THR A 221 0.91 9.21 15.87
#